data_61f68b63f9592bf1cab6a81cd8ba737a
#
_entry.id   61f68b63f9592bf1cab6a81cd8ba737a
#
_cell.length_a   1.000
_cell.length_b   1.000
_cell.length_c   1.000
_cell.angle_alpha   90.00
_cell.angle_beta   90.00
_cell.angle_gamma   90.00
#
_symmetry.space_group_name_H-M   'P 1'
#
loop_
_entity.id
_entity.type
_entity.pdbx_description
1 polymer ?
#
loop_
_entity_poly.entity_id
_entity_poly.type
_entity_poly.pdbx_seq_one_letter_code
_entity_poly.pdbx_strand_id
1 'polypeptide(L)'
;MLIQLKVENWKSFPKLEFSALAGKERLHRDRLTSASQLGARILPVSAIYGGNASGKTNFFKALEFARRYVVDGVKPGRMIGVKPFALSVETLESPTRFQFEILVGDVFYRYSFTVNRFEVLSERLVEIRRTVEYELFARCGEQITFGKKCKWSSALAVVAQGTQKNLLFLTNSAFQKREEFRPVYDWFQKTLLLVSPGAWSGLFDMRVNTRDPFSQQIQETLREFDVGIERLDRIEVPASRVPFHVNLQIQREDDAQEEGSGFQIGPYFVHKKDGKQTIYETVAVRAVDGDATRRTTFKLEEESEGARRLVELLPALTALRDVERSRVVFIDEFDRSLHSLVTRKLIEDYLNFCATSSTCSQLFFTTHDALLMDQNLLRRDEIWLVDKQDDRSSLCNLDAFGLRYDKSLVNAYLLGRFGGVPKLRSRKTSREQVE
;
A
#
# COMPACT_ATOMS: atom_id res chain seq x y z
N MET A 1 1.73 -9.74 7.69
CA MET A 1 1.65 -10.00 6.23
C MET A 1 0.19 -9.97 5.76
N LEU A 2 -0.06 -9.55 4.52
CA LEU A 2 -1.36 -9.74 3.86
C LEU A 2 -1.37 -11.11 3.18
N ILE A 3 -2.38 -11.92 3.44
CA ILE A 3 -2.55 -13.25 2.85
C ILE A 3 -3.59 -13.21 1.73
N GLN A 4 -4.75 -12.62 2.02
CA GLN A 4 -5.83 -12.50 1.06
C GLN A 4 -6.61 -11.21 1.27
N LEU A 5 -7.07 -10.63 0.16
CA LEU A 5 -8.02 -9.51 0.14
C LEU A 5 -9.20 -9.89 -0.74
N LYS A 6 -10.42 -9.73 -0.23
CA LYS A 6 -11.64 -9.81 -1.01
C LYS A 6 -12.41 -8.51 -0.84
N VAL A 7 -12.86 -7.96 -1.96
CA VAL A 7 -13.71 -6.76 -1.96
C VAL A 7 -14.87 -7.00 -2.93
N GLU A 8 -16.06 -6.74 -2.48
CA GLU A 8 -17.27 -6.84 -3.29
C GLU A 8 -17.92 -5.46 -3.42
N ASN A 9 -18.39 -5.16 -4.61
CA ASN A 9 -19.09 -3.92 -4.94
C ASN A 9 -18.23 -2.66 -4.68
N TRP A 10 -17.06 -2.56 -5.33
CA TRP A 10 -16.16 -1.44 -5.16
C TRP A 10 -15.77 -0.78 -6.49
N LYS A 11 -16.13 0.48 -6.70
CA LYS A 11 -15.76 1.31 -7.88
C LYS A 11 -15.97 0.58 -9.21
N SER A 12 -14.88 0.14 -9.90
CA SER A 12 -14.95 -0.62 -11.15
C SER A 12 -15.00 -2.14 -10.94
N PHE A 13 -14.84 -2.61 -9.71
CA PHE A 13 -14.84 -4.03 -9.37
C PHE A 13 -16.19 -4.47 -8.78
N PRO A 14 -17.01 -5.25 -9.50
CA PRO A 14 -18.11 -5.99 -8.86
C PRO A 14 -17.56 -6.96 -7.81
N LYS A 15 -16.44 -7.61 -8.11
CA LYS A 15 -15.70 -8.50 -7.21
C LYS A 15 -14.20 -8.40 -7.48
N LEU A 16 -13.42 -8.28 -6.42
CA LEU A 16 -11.96 -8.28 -6.43
C LEU A 16 -11.49 -9.34 -5.44
N GLU A 17 -10.66 -10.27 -5.90
CA GLU A 17 -10.02 -11.29 -5.06
C GLU A 17 -8.52 -11.30 -5.36
N PHE A 18 -7.74 -11.09 -4.34
CA PHE A 18 -6.27 -11.10 -4.38
C PHE A 18 -5.74 -12.05 -3.32
N SER A 19 -4.71 -12.82 -3.66
CA SER A 19 -4.04 -13.74 -2.74
C SER A 19 -2.52 -13.63 -2.88
N ALA A 20 -1.84 -13.52 -1.77
CA ALA A 20 -0.38 -13.57 -1.69
C ALA A 20 0.13 -14.97 -1.29
N LEU A 21 -0.69 -16.01 -1.39
CA LEU A 21 -0.26 -17.40 -1.19
C LEU A 21 0.51 -17.88 -2.42
N ALA A 22 1.64 -18.52 -2.18
CA ALA A 22 2.43 -19.13 -3.25
C ALA A 22 1.69 -20.35 -3.84
N GLY A 23 1.62 -20.39 -5.16
CA GLY A 23 1.07 -21.49 -5.94
C GLY A 23 2.04 -22.68 -6.07
N LYS A 24 1.85 -23.47 -7.14
CA LYS A 24 2.66 -24.66 -7.44
C LYS A 24 3.99 -24.36 -8.12
N GLU A 25 4.26 -23.09 -8.43
CA GLU A 25 5.49 -22.63 -9.07
C GLU A 25 6.75 -23.09 -8.31
N ARG A 26 7.78 -23.55 -9.04
CA ARG A 26 9.01 -24.10 -8.44
C ARG A 26 10.18 -23.12 -8.44
N LEU A 27 10.11 -22.08 -9.30
CA LEU A 27 11.17 -21.07 -9.37
C LEU A 27 11.20 -20.23 -8.09
N HIS A 28 12.37 -19.78 -7.71
CA HIS A 28 12.58 -18.77 -6.64
C HIS A 28 11.89 -19.12 -5.30
N ARG A 29 11.97 -20.38 -4.87
CA ARG A 29 11.36 -20.82 -3.61
C ARG A 29 12.10 -20.36 -2.36
N ASP A 30 13.34 -20.01 -2.51
CA ASP A 30 14.26 -19.50 -1.49
C ASP A 30 13.81 -18.20 -0.86
N ARG A 31 13.06 -17.38 -1.61
CA ARG A 31 12.55 -16.07 -1.16
C ARG A 31 11.14 -16.10 -0.54
N LEU A 32 10.51 -17.28 -0.49
CA LEU A 32 9.15 -17.42 0.05
C LEU A 32 9.18 -17.53 1.57
N THR A 33 8.31 -16.76 2.23
CA THR A 33 8.13 -16.84 3.68
C THR A 33 7.26 -18.05 4.03
N SER A 34 7.70 -18.88 4.97
CA SER A 34 6.93 -20.01 5.45
C SER A 34 5.89 -19.57 6.49
N ALA A 35 4.62 -19.87 6.23
CA ALA A 35 3.54 -19.74 7.21
C ALA A 35 3.17 -21.12 7.74
N SER A 36 3.96 -21.64 8.68
CA SER A 36 3.82 -22.99 9.22
C SER A 36 2.41 -23.30 9.73
N GLN A 37 1.74 -22.32 10.29
CA GLN A 37 0.37 -22.43 10.80
C GLN A 37 -0.67 -22.64 9.71
N LEU A 38 -0.40 -22.17 8.48
CA LEU A 38 -1.28 -22.36 7.31
C LEU A 38 -0.87 -23.55 6.44
N GLY A 39 0.29 -24.17 6.72
CA GLY A 39 0.87 -25.19 5.83
C GLY A 39 1.17 -24.63 4.42
N ALA A 40 1.32 -23.31 4.29
CA ALA A 40 1.47 -22.59 3.02
C ALA A 40 2.70 -21.69 3.04
N ARG A 41 3.11 -21.24 1.86
CA ARG A 41 4.15 -20.23 1.68
C ARG A 41 3.53 -18.95 1.18
N ILE A 42 4.12 -17.83 1.56
CA ILE A 42 3.64 -16.49 1.25
C ILE A 42 4.61 -15.81 0.30
N LEU A 43 4.07 -15.14 -0.71
CA LEU A 43 4.81 -14.38 -1.71
C LEU A 43 5.33 -13.07 -1.12
N PRO A 44 6.61 -12.75 -1.32
CA PRO A 44 7.20 -11.49 -0.89
C PRO A 44 6.83 -10.33 -1.82
N VAL A 45 6.45 -10.61 -3.06
CA VAL A 45 6.14 -9.59 -4.07
C VAL A 45 4.87 -9.97 -4.83
N SER A 46 4.13 -8.95 -5.30
CA SER A 46 3.11 -9.12 -6.34
C SER A 46 3.06 -7.89 -7.24
N ALA A 47 3.22 -8.13 -8.53
CA ALA A 47 3.16 -7.12 -9.59
C ALA A 47 1.79 -7.14 -10.27
N ILE A 48 1.09 -6.00 -10.26
CA ILE A 48 -0.25 -5.85 -10.79
C ILE A 48 -0.18 -5.07 -12.11
N TYR A 49 -0.41 -5.77 -13.20
CA TYR A 49 -0.42 -5.24 -14.55
C TYR A 49 -1.82 -4.91 -15.04
N GLY A 50 -1.89 -4.10 -16.08
CA GLY A 50 -3.15 -3.80 -16.76
C GLY A 50 -3.04 -2.53 -17.60
N GLY A 51 -3.90 -2.40 -18.60
CA GLY A 51 -3.98 -1.21 -19.44
C GLY A 51 -4.39 0.05 -18.66
N ASN A 52 -4.33 1.21 -19.33
CA ASN A 52 -4.86 2.44 -18.76
C ASN A 52 -6.36 2.30 -18.50
N ALA A 53 -6.81 2.83 -17.37
CA ALA A 53 -8.19 2.75 -16.91
C ALA A 53 -8.73 1.31 -16.69
N SER A 54 -7.89 0.27 -16.62
CA SER A 54 -8.30 -1.10 -16.31
C SER A 54 -8.83 -1.27 -14.88
N GLY A 55 -8.35 -0.46 -13.93
CA GLY A 55 -8.77 -0.53 -12.52
C GLY A 55 -7.62 -0.72 -11.52
N LYS A 56 -6.35 -0.72 -11.95
CA LYS A 56 -5.18 -0.86 -11.05
C LYS A 56 -5.25 0.10 -9.85
N THR A 57 -5.41 1.38 -10.14
CA THR A 57 -5.56 2.41 -9.09
C THR A 57 -6.85 2.20 -8.25
N ASN A 58 -7.92 1.59 -8.80
CA ASN A 58 -9.10 1.27 -7.99
C ASN A 58 -8.84 0.12 -7.00
N PHE A 59 -7.95 -0.80 -7.34
CA PHE A 59 -7.46 -1.80 -6.39
C PHE A 59 -6.66 -1.13 -5.26
N PHE A 60 -5.67 -0.29 -5.60
CA PHE A 60 -4.93 0.50 -4.61
C PHE A 60 -5.86 1.30 -3.68
N LYS A 61 -6.84 1.99 -4.26
CA LYS A 61 -7.84 2.78 -3.52
C LYS A 61 -8.76 1.95 -2.63
N ALA A 62 -8.92 0.64 -2.86
CA ALA A 62 -9.65 -0.24 -1.95
C ALA A 62 -8.88 -0.41 -0.63
N LEU A 63 -7.58 -0.63 -0.71
CA LEU A 63 -6.71 -0.70 0.48
C LEU A 63 -6.62 0.66 1.20
N GLU A 64 -6.48 1.74 0.42
CA GLU A 64 -6.42 3.12 0.95
C GLU A 64 -7.71 3.47 1.72
N PHE A 65 -8.88 3.18 1.16
CA PHE A 65 -10.16 3.39 1.83
C PHE A 65 -10.25 2.56 3.11
N ALA A 66 -9.96 1.25 3.03
CA ALA A 66 -10.06 0.37 4.19
C ALA A 66 -9.10 0.79 5.31
N ARG A 67 -7.83 1.09 4.97
CA ARG A 67 -6.85 1.57 5.94
C ARG A 67 -7.31 2.84 6.63
N ARG A 68 -7.71 3.85 5.86
CA ARG A 68 -8.20 5.13 6.40
C ARG A 68 -9.45 4.94 7.26
N TYR A 69 -10.39 4.11 6.82
CA TYR A 69 -11.61 3.88 7.55
C TYR A 69 -11.39 3.14 8.88
N VAL A 70 -10.47 2.17 8.90
CA VAL A 70 -10.07 1.46 10.13
C VAL A 70 -9.26 2.36 11.05
N VAL A 71 -8.31 3.14 10.53
CA VAL A 71 -7.36 3.90 11.36
C VAL A 71 -7.96 5.22 11.85
N ASP A 72 -8.59 5.99 10.97
CA ASP A 72 -9.06 7.34 11.27
C ASP A 72 -10.56 7.36 11.64
N GLY A 73 -11.30 6.34 11.18
CA GLY A 73 -12.75 6.29 11.34
C GLY A 73 -13.46 7.38 10.56
N VAL A 74 -14.71 7.65 10.94
CA VAL A 74 -15.55 8.72 10.39
C VAL A 74 -16.18 9.49 11.54
N LYS A 75 -16.16 10.81 11.45
CA LYS A 75 -16.79 11.67 12.47
C LYS A 75 -18.29 11.37 12.59
N PRO A 76 -18.88 11.54 13.79
CA PRO A 76 -20.31 11.38 14.02
C PRO A 76 -21.16 12.10 13.00
N GLY A 77 -22.19 11.43 12.49
CA GLY A 77 -23.14 12.00 11.54
C GLY A 77 -22.60 12.28 10.11
N ARG A 78 -21.33 11.96 9.84
CA ARG A 78 -20.77 12.08 8.48
C ARG A 78 -20.97 10.77 7.70
N MET A 79 -21.09 10.91 6.38
CA MET A 79 -21.18 9.76 5.48
C MET A 79 -19.86 9.00 5.41
N ILE A 80 -19.96 7.68 5.30
CA ILE A 80 -18.83 6.80 4.98
C ILE A 80 -18.47 7.03 3.51
N GLY A 81 -17.22 7.35 3.23
CA GLY A 81 -16.76 7.67 1.86
C GLY A 81 -16.63 6.46 0.92
N VAL A 82 -17.41 5.41 1.16
CA VAL A 82 -17.45 4.21 0.31
C VAL A 82 -18.01 4.54 -1.07
N LYS A 83 -17.43 3.94 -2.11
CA LYS A 83 -17.84 4.14 -3.51
C LYS A 83 -18.18 2.79 -4.13
N PRO A 84 -19.47 2.39 -4.14
CA PRO A 84 -19.91 1.14 -4.77
C PRO A 84 -19.69 1.16 -6.29
N PHE A 85 -19.81 0.00 -6.91
CA PHE A 85 -19.79 -0.15 -8.36
C PHE A 85 -21.00 0.55 -8.97
N ALA A 86 -20.75 1.57 -9.79
CA ALA A 86 -21.78 2.53 -10.20
C ALA A 86 -22.47 2.20 -11.52
N LEU A 87 -22.08 1.12 -12.22
CA LEU A 87 -22.56 0.82 -13.58
C LEU A 87 -23.66 -0.28 -13.60
N SER A 88 -24.29 -0.53 -12.45
CA SER A 88 -25.49 -1.33 -12.32
C SER A 88 -26.38 -0.69 -11.27
N VAL A 89 -27.67 -0.57 -11.54
CA VAL A 89 -28.65 -0.01 -10.60
C VAL A 89 -28.68 -0.83 -9.30
N GLU A 90 -28.63 -2.16 -9.41
CA GLU A 90 -28.62 -3.07 -8.26
C GLU A 90 -27.42 -2.86 -7.33
N THR A 91 -26.24 -2.58 -7.90
CA THR A 91 -25.01 -2.43 -7.13
C THR A 91 -24.84 -1.05 -6.51
N LEU A 92 -25.49 -0.02 -7.05
CA LEU A 92 -25.46 1.34 -6.49
C LEU A 92 -26.02 1.41 -5.07
N GLU A 93 -27.07 0.64 -4.80
CA GLU A 93 -27.74 0.58 -3.51
C GLU A 93 -27.24 -0.57 -2.63
N SER A 94 -26.51 -1.50 -3.23
CA SER A 94 -25.92 -2.64 -2.52
C SER A 94 -24.73 -2.20 -1.65
N PRO A 95 -24.54 -2.85 -0.50
CA PRO A 95 -23.41 -2.55 0.36
C PRO A 95 -22.09 -3.00 -0.27
N THR A 96 -20.99 -2.38 0.15
CA THR A 96 -19.63 -2.78 -0.18
C THR A 96 -19.07 -3.62 0.96
N ARG A 97 -18.49 -4.77 0.63
CA ARG A 97 -17.87 -5.67 1.59
C ARG A 97 -16.36 -5.72 1.40
N PHE A 98 -15.65 -5.69 2.52
CA PHE A 98 -14.20 -5.90 2.60
C PHE A 98 -13.91 -7.10 3.50
N GLN A 99 -12.95 -7.94 3.09
CA GLN A 99 -12.43 -9.02 3.91
C GLN A 99 -10.92 -9.10 3.73
N PHE A 100 -10.22 -9.09 4.83
CA PHE A 100 -8.77 -9.21 4.94
C PHE A 100 -8.42 -10.49 5.66
N GLU A 101 -7.50 -11.28 5.11
CA GLU A 101 -6.81 -12.35 5.80
C GLU A 101 -5.36 -11.90 6.00
N ILE A 102 -4.94 -11.79 7.25
CA ILE A 102 -3.66 -11.23 7.63
C ILE A 102 -2.94 -12.10 8.64
N LEU A 103 -1.63 -12.13 8.55
CA LEU A 103 -0.75 -12.74 9.55
C LEU A 103 -0.07 -11.62 10.35
N VAL A 104 -0.27 -11.62 11.67
CA VAL A 104 0.33 -10.68 12.61
C VAL A 104 1.12 -11.46 13.65
N GLY A 105 2.45 -11.35 13.61
CA GLY A 105 3.31 -12.32 14.31
C GLY A 105 2.99 -13.73 13.81
N ASP A 106 2.68 -14.62 14.75
CA ASP A 106 2.30 -16.01 14.46
C ASP A 106 0.79 -16.26 14.46
N VAL A 107 -0.02 -15.20 14.51
CA VAL A 107 -1.47 -15.32 14.59
C VAL A 107 -2.11 -14.91 13.28
N PHE A 108 -2.96 -15.78 12.76
CA PHE A 108 -3.72 -15.55 11.55
C PHE A 108 -5.10 -15.00 11.89
N TYR A 109 -5.46 -13.86 11.29
CA TYR A 109 -6.74 -13.20 11.49
C TYR A 109 -7.51 -13.08 10.17
N ARG A 110 -8.83 -13.24 10.27
CA ARG A 110 -9.76 -12.81 9.24
C ARG A 110 -10.59 -11.66 9.79
N TYR A 111 -10.45 -10.51 9.18
CA TYR A 111 -11.22 -9.32 9.50
C TYR A 111 -12.09 -8.93 8.32
N SER A 112 -13.37 -8.70 8.56
CA SER A 112 -14.30 -8.30 7.50
C SER A 112 -15.30 -7.27 8.01
N PHE A 113 -15.70 -6.37 7.10
CA PHE A 113 -16.78 -5.42 7.34
C PHE A 113 -17.59 -5.17 6.07
N THR A 114 -18.88 -4.89 6.25
CA THR A 114 -19.82 -4.55 5.20
C THR A 114 -20.45 -3.21 5.53
N VAL A 115 -20.39 -2.28 4.59
CA VAL A 115 -20.80 -0.88 4.80
C VAL A 115 -21.63 -0.37 3.62
N ASN A 116 -22.56 0.52 3.91
CA ASN A 116 -23.16 1.43 2.94
C ASN A 116 -22.63 2.86 3.21
N ARG A 117 -23.23 3.88 2.59
CA ARG A 117 -22.80 5.28 2.77
C ARG A 117 -23.07 5.85 4.16
N PHE A 118 -23.90 5.22 4.96
CA PHE A 118 -24.41 5.76 6.21
C PHE A 118 -24.01 4.97 7.44
N GLU A 119 -23.84 3.64 7.28
CA GLU A 119 -23.67 2.76 8.43
C GLU A 119 -22.86 1.49 8.12
N VAL A 120 -22.37 0.88 9.18
CA VAL A 120 -21.75 -0.45 9.22
C VAL A 120 -22.88 -1.47 9.39
N LEU A 121 -23.09 -2.29 8.36
CA LEU A 121 -24.11 -3.33 8.37
C LEU A 121 -23.63 -4.58 9.12
N SER A 122 -22.36 -4.93 8.92
CA SER A 122 -21.72 -6.03 9.64
C SER A 122 -20.23 -5.78 9.81
N GLU A 123 -19.66 -6.32 10.88
CA GLU A 123 -18.24 -6.33 11.14
C GLU A 123 -17.89 -7.61 11.89
N ARG A 124 -16.81 -8.27 11.52
CA ARG A 124 -16.43 -9.55 12.16
C ARG A 124 -14.92 -9.68 12.21
N LEU A 125 -14.41 -10.11 13.36
CA LEU A 125 -13.01 -10.47 13.56
C LEU A 125 -12.91 -11.90 14.09
N VAL A 126 -12.09 -12.69 13.40
CA VAL A 126 -11.86 -14.11 13.68
C VAL A 126 -10.36 -14.34 13.77
N GLU A 127 -9.92 -15.03 14.81
CA GLU A 127 -8.60 -15.62 14.92
C GLU A 127 -8.64 -17.05 14.37
N ILE A 128 -7.72 -17.40 13.48
CA ILE A 128 -7.65 -18.73 12.88
C ILE A 128 -6.38 -19.42 13.36
N ARG A 129 -6.53 -20.58 14.01
CA ARG A 129 -5.41 -21.42 14.41
C ARG A 129 -5.54 -22.79 13.74
N ARG A 130 -4.59 -23.08 12.87
CA ARG A 130 -4.64 -24.29 12.00
C ARG A 130 -5.94 -24.29 11.18
N THR A 131 -6.92 -25.11 11.55
CA THR A 131 -8.23 -25.22 10.87
C THR A 131 -9.40 -24.74 11.72
N VAL A 132 -9.13 -24.26 12.95
CA VAL A 132 -10.19 -23.84 13.90
C VAL A 132 -10.31 -22.34 13.90
N GLU A 133 -11.53 -21.85 13.68
CA GLU A 133 -11.87 -20.44 13.74
C GLU A 133 -12.39 -20.07 15.14
N TYR A 134 -11.83 -19.03 15.71
CA TYR A 134 -12.25 -18.45 16.97
C TYR A 134 -12.76 -17.05 16.72
N GLU A 135 -14.06 -16.87 16.77
CA GLU A 135 -14.66 -15.54 16.69
C GLU A 135 -14.23 -14.72 17.92
N LEU A 136 -13.67 -13.53 17.67
CA LEU A 136 -13.34 -12.58 18.71
C LEU A 136 -14.50 -11.64 18.95
N PHE A 137 -15.07 -11.08 17.88
CA PHE A 137 -16.34 -10.36 17.92
C PHE A 137 -17.08 -10.45 16.58
N ALA A 138 -18.38 -10.26 16.64
CA ALA A 138 -19.24 -10.06 15.48
C ALA A 138 -20.21 -8.92 15.74
N ARG A 139 -20.47 -8.11 14.72
CA ARG A 139 -21.45 -7.03 14.72
C ARG A 139 -22.45 -7.25 13.60
N CYS A 140 -23.72 -7.06 13.92
CA CYS A 140 -24.83 -7.00 12.98
C CYS A 140 -25.68 -5.76 13.30
N GLY A 141 -25.61 -4.74 12.43
CA GLY A 141 -26.21 -3.43 12.70
C GLY A 141 -25.61 -2.80 13.98
N GLU A 142 -26.45 -2.60 15.00
CA GLU A 142 -26.04 -2.03 16.28
C GLU A 142 -25.64 -3.09 17.31
N GLN A 143 -25.98 -4.35 17.08
CA GLN A 143 -25.63 -5.44 18.01
C GLN A 143 -24.21 -5.92 17.83
N ILE A 144 -23.44 -5.91 18.91
CA ILE A 144 -22.06 -6.41 18.95
C ILE A 144 -22.01 -7.56 19.97
N THR A 145 -21.53 -8.71 19.52
CA THR A 145 -21.37 -9.92 20.32
C THR A 145 -19.91 -10.32 20.38
N PHE A 146 -19.51 -10.98 21.46
CA PHE A 146 -18.15 -11.42 21.68
C PHE A 146 -18.07 -12.94 21.72
N GLY A 147 -17.07 -13.47 21.05
CA GLY A 147 -16.79 -14.91 21.05
C GLY A 147 -16.21 -15.37 22.41
N LYS A 148 -16.32 -16.67 22.66
CA LYS A 148 -15.87 -17.31 23.92
C LYS A 148 -14.40 -17.06 24.27
N LYS A 149 -13.55 -16.78 23.27
CA LYS A 149 -12.12 -16.54 23.46
C LYS A 149 -11.81 -15.07 23.81
N CYS A 150 -12.72 -14.17 23.51
CA CYS A 150 -12.60 -12.78 23.91
C CYS A 150 -12.88 -12.69 25.42
N LYS A 151 -11.91 -12.17 26.17
CA LYS A 151 -12.12 -11.90 27.61
C LYS A 151 -13.16 -10.80 27.73
N TRP A 152 -14.41 -11.19 27.94
CA TRP A 152 -15.49 -10.23 28.16
C TRP A 152 -15.19 -9.37 29.40
N SER A 153 -15.40 -8.08 29.27
CA SER A 153 -15.30 -7.12 30.38
C SER A 153 -16.41 -6.09 30.29
N SER A 154 -16.81 -5.53 31.42
CA SER A 154 -17.78 -4.42 31.46
C SER A 154 -17.31 -3.23 30.62
N ALA A 155 -16.00 -2.99 30.55
CA ALA A 155 -15.42 -1.95 29.70
C ALA A 155 -15.64 -2.21 28.21
N LEU A 156 -15.52 -3.45 27.74
CA LEU A 156 -15.84 -3.79 26.34
C LEU A 156 -17.32 -3.61 26.02
N ALA A 157 -18.22 -3.90 26.98
CA ALA A 157 -19.65 -3.67 26.80
C ALA A 157 -19.95 -2.17 26.63
N VAL A 158 -19.32 -1.30 27.42
CA VAL A 158 -19.46 0.16 27.28
C VAL A 158 -18.95 0.64 25.92
N VAL A 159 -17.80 0.16 25.47
CA VAL A 159 -17.27 0.50 24.13
C VAL A 159 -18.20 0.03 23.04
N ALA A 160 -18.77 -1.17 23.14
CA ALA A 160 -19.73 -1.69 22.19
C ALA A 160 -20.99 -0.83 22.11
N GLN A 161 -21.59 -0.48 23.25
CA GLN A 161 -22.77 0.39 23.35
C GLN A 161 -22.50 1.81 22.82
N GLY A 162 -21.29 2.33 23.04
CA GLY A 162 -20.87 3.65 22.53
C GLY A 162 -20.43 3.67 21.08
N THR A 163 -20.40 2.52 20.38
CA THR A 163 -19.99 2.48 18.99
C THR A 163 -21.08 3.00 18.06
N GLN A 164 -20.76 4.09 17.37
CA GLN A 164 -21.71 4.71 16.45
C GLN A 164 -21.93 3.86 15.20
N LYS A 165 -23.10 4.04 14.56
CA LYS A 165 -23.50 3.25 13.39
C LYS A 165 -22.53 3.39 12.19
N ASN A 166 -21.91 4.56 12.02
CA ASN A 166 -20.96 4.84 10.93
C ASN A 166 -19.49 4.62 11.31
N LEU A 167 -19.20 4.07 12.50
CA LEU A 167 -17.85 3.79 13.00
C LEU A 167 -17.65 2.29 13.20
N LEU A 168 -16.52 1.75 12.77
CA LEU A 168 -16.15 0.35 13.03
C LEU A 168 -15.92 0.14 14.53
N PHE A 169 -16.31 -1.01 15.04
CA PHE A 169 -16.04 -1.39 16.42
C PHE A 169 -14.54 -1.54 16.68
N LEU A 170 -13.81 -2.12 15.73
CA LEU A 170 -12.34 -2.21 15.80
C LEU A 170 -11.71 -0.84 16.02
N THR A 171 -12.15 0.16 15.26
CA THR A 171 -11.67 1.55 15.35
C THR A 171 -12.00 2.16 16.71
N ASN A 172 -13.27 2.04 17.16
CA ASN A 172 -13.70 2.58 18.44
C ASN A 172 -12.95 1.92 19.60
N SER A 173 -12.72 0.60 19.54
CA SER A 173 -11.97 -0.13 20.54
C SER A 173 -10.52 0.39 20.67
N ALA A 174 -9.88 0.70 19.54
CA ALA A 174 -8.54 1.26 19.52
C ALA A 174 -8.50 2.69 20.09
N PHE A 175 -9.49 3.54 19.76
CA PHE A 175 -9.61 4.90 20.31
C PHE A 175 -9.83 4.88 21.83
N GLN A 176 -10.53 3.86 22.35
CA GLN A 176 -10.73 3.62 23.77
C GLN A 176 -9.56 2.84 24.42
N LYS A 177 -8.41 2.73 23.71
CA LYS A 177 -7.18 2.06 24.18
C LYS A 177 -7.40 0.60 24.64
N ARG A 178 -8.28 -0.12 23.91
CA ARG A 178 -8.51 -1.55 24.19
C ARG A 178 -7.43 -2.38 23.49
N GLU A 179 -6.77 -3.25 24.24
CA GLU A 179 -5.65 -4.06 23.73
C GLU A 179 -6.10 -5.36 23.04
N GLU A 180 -7.34 -5.79 23.30
CA GLU A 180 -7.85 -7.10 22.84
C GLU A 180 -7.83 -7.25 21.32
N PHE A 181 -8.02 -6.16 20.57
CA PHE A 181 -8.05 -6.15 19.10
C PHE A 181 -6.92 -5.31 18.50
N ARG A 182 -6.03 -4.79 19.35
CA ARG A 182 -4.93 -3.91 18.98
C ARG A 182 -4.02 -4.48 17.89
N PRO A 183 -3.67 -5.78 17.86
CA PRO A 183 -2.82 -6.34 16.80
C PRO A 183 -3.37 -6.14 15.39
N VAL A 184 -4.69 -6.27 15.21
CA VAL A 184 -5.33 -6.08 13.89
C VAL A 184 -5.41 -4.61 13.52
N TYR A 185 -5.77 -3.74 14.47
CA TYR A 185 -5.75 -2.29 14.24
C TYR A 185 -4.35 -1.78 13.87
N ASP A 186 -3.33 -2.19 14.63
CA ASP A 186 -1.94 -1.81 14.39
C ASP A 186 -1.41 -2.34 13.05
N TRP A 187 -1.93 -3.46 12.57
CA TRP A 187 -1.60 -3.92 11.22
C TRP A 187 -2.03 -2.91 10.16
N PHE A 188 -3.25 -2.38 10.24
CA PHE A 188 -3.71 -1.31 9.33
C PHE A 188 -2.94 -0.01 9.53
N GLN A 189 -2.66 0.37 10.76
CA GLN A 189 -2.02 1.63 11.10
C GLN A 189 -0.52 1.65 10.78
N LYS A 190 0.19 0.58 11.18
CA LYS A 190 1.67 0.55 11.21
C LYS A 190 2.27 -0.37 10.15
N THR A 191 1.61 -1.50 9.81
CA THR A 191 2.18 -2.50 8.91
C THR A 191 1.82 -2.23 7.45
N LEU A 192 0.57 -1.83 7.16
CA LEU A 192 0.11 -1.53 5.81
C LEU A 192 0.51 -0.11 5.40
N LEU A 193 1.47 0.00 4.49
CA LEU A 193 1.97 1.24 3.95
C LEU A 193 1.53 1.41 2.50
N LEU A 194 0.94 2.54 2.19
CA LEU A 194 0.40 2.84 0.86
C LEU A 194 1.12 4.06 0.29
N VAL A 195 1.70 3.89 -0.90
CA VAL A 195 2.45 4.92 -1.61
C VAL A 195 1.73 5.23 -2.92
N SER A 196 0.99 6.32 -2.97
CA SER A 196 0.36 6.82 -4.19
C SER A 196 1.35 7.64 -5.04
N PRO A 197 1.11 7.81 -6.36
CA PRO A 197 1.93 8.65 -7.18
C PRO A 197 1.99 10.10 -6.66
N GLY A 198 3.20 10.63 -6.52
CA GLY A 198 3.43 11.99 -6.02
C GLY A 198 3.18 12.19 -4.51
N ALA A 199 2.85 11.13 -3.79
CA ALA A 199 2.80 11.18 -2.34
C ALA A 199 4.15 10.83 -1.74
N TRP A 200 4.65 11.70 -0.90
CA TRP A 200 5.77 11.38 -0.04
C TRP A 200 5.30 10.31 0.95
N SER A 201 5.98 9.17 0.97
CA SER A 201 5.77 8.23 2.04
C SER A 201 6.22 8.91 3.34
N GLY A 202 5.31 9.10 4.30
CA GLY A 202 5.63 9.67 5.62
C GLY A 202 6.57 8.81 6.46
N LEU A 203 7.37 7.97 5.80
CA LEU A 203 8.31 7.02 6.38
C LEU A 203 9.75 7.54 6.46
N PHE A 204 10.01 8.79 6.04
CA PHE A 204 11.28 9.42 6.43
C PHE A 204 11.34 9.42 7.95
N ASP A 205 12.29 8.69 8.51
CA ASP A 205 12.42 8.59 9.96
C ASP A 205 12.41 9.99 10.58
N MET A 206 11.52 10.14 11.52
CA MET A 206 11.20 11.39 12.19
C MET A 206 12.30 11.84 13.17
N ARG A 207 13.41 11.10 13.25
CA ARG A 207 14.56 11.49 14.07
C ARG A 207 15.44 12.46 13.28
N VAL A 208 15.65 13.63 13.84
CA VAL A 208 16.54 14.67 13.27
C VAL A 208 18.03 14.26 13.35
N ASN A 209 18.34 12.99 13.44
CA ASN A 209 19.68 12.53 13.65
C ASN A 209 20.36 12.13 12.32
N THR A 210 21.36 12.88 11.91
CA THR A 210 22.20 12.64 10.71
C THR A 210 23.03 11.35 10.75
N ARG A 211 23.02 10.62 11.86
CA ARG A 211 23.74 9.34 12.04
C ARG A 211 22.81 8.12 12.00
N ASP A 212 21.58 8.28 11.55
CA ASP A 212 20.62 7.19 11.44
C ASP A 212 21.04 6.23 10.32
N PRO A 213 21.13 4.91 10.57
CA PRO A 213 21.42 3.89 9.54
C PRO A 213 20.45 3.96 8.35
N PHE A 214 19.23 4.44 8.57
CA PHE A 214 18.21 4.65 7.56
C PHE A 214 18.61 5.71 6.54
N SER A 215 19.08 6.87 7.00
CA SER A 215 19.61 7.93 6.15
C SER A 215 20.83 7.48 5.34
N GLN A 216 21.72 6.70 5.95
CA GLN A 216 22.90 6.16 5.27
C GLN A 216 22.51 5.22 4.13
N GLN A 217 21.57 4.31 4.36
CA GLN A 217 21.08 3.38 3.34
C GLN A 217 20.41 4.11 2.16
N ILE A 218 19.63 5.16 2.44
CA ILE A 218 19.02 6.00 1.40
C ILE A 218 20.12 6.66 0.56
N GLN A 219 21.14 7.21 1.19
CA GLN A 219 22.26 7.87 0.51
C GLN A 219 23.08 6.89 -0.35
N GLU A 220 23.35 5.69 0.14
CA GLU A 220 24.05 4.64 -0.60
C GLU A 220 23.25 4.24 -1.84
N THR A 221 21.92 4.05 -1.71
CA THR A 221 21.06 3.72 -2.83
C THR A 221 21.00 4.85 -3.88
N LEU A 222 20.94 6.12 -3.47
CA LEU A 222 20.97 7.25 -4.41
C LEU A 222 22.26 7.29 -5.25
N ARG A 223 23.39 6.97 -4.66
CA ARG A 223 24.69 6.90 -5.37
C ARG A 223 24.72 5.72 -6.34
N GLU A 224 24.16 4.57 -5.95
CA GLU A 224 24.10 3.37 -6.79
C GLU A 224 23.31 3.61 -8.08
N PHE A 225 22.23 4.41 -8.01
CA PHE A 225 21.38 4.68 -9.18
C PHE A 225 21.83 5.87 -10.02
N ASP A 226 22.94 6.51 -9.70
CA ASP A 226 23.57 7.60 -10.48
C ASP A 226 22.58 8.71 -10.90
N VAL A 227 21.68 9.09 -10.01
CA VAL A 227 20.73 10.18 -10.25
C VAL A 227 21.35 11.57 -10.08
N GLY A 228 22.69 11.62 -9.88
CA GLY A 228 23.46 12.84 -9.67
C GLY A 228 23.28 13.46 -8.28
N ILE A 229 22.49 12.88 -7.40
CA ILE A 229 22.32 13.31 -6.01
C ILE A 229 23.37 12.57 -5.16
N GLU A 230 24.29 13.30 -4.54
CA GLU A 230 25.30 12.72 -3.65
C GLU A 230 24.69 12.28 -2.33
N ARG A 231 23.81 13.12 -1.78
CA ARG A 231 23.06 12.85 -0.55
C ARG A 231 21.84 13.77 -0.42
N LEU A 232 20.95 13.42 0.51
CA LEU A 232 19.87 14.30 0.97
C LEU A 232 20.28 14.96 2.28
N ASP A 233 19.99 16.25 2.42
CA ASP A 233 20.14 17.00 3.66
C ASP A 233 18.81 17.63 4.06
N ARG A 234 18.69 18.06 5.32
CA ARG A 234 17.57 18.85 5.84
C ARG A 234 18.08 20.23 6.24
N ILE A 235 17.54 21.25 5.66
CA ILE A 235 17.84 22.65 6.00
C ILE A 235 16.65 23.26 6.75
N GLU A 236 16.93 23.97 7.84
CA GLU A 236 15.88 24.71 8.57
C GLU A 236 15.38 25.89 7.71
N VAL A 237 14.06 26.00 7.60
CA VAL A 237 13.42 27.05 6.82
C VAL A 237 12.38 27.79 7.66
N PRO A 238 12.29 29.13 7.54
CA PRO A 238 11.25 29.89 8.21
C PRO A 238 9.88 29.58 7.58
N ALA A 239 8.83 29.58 8.38
CA ALA A 239 7.45 29.33 7.91
C ALA A 239 7.02 30.24 6.75
N SER A 240 7.60 31.44 6.64
CA SER A 240 7.36 32.37 5.54
C SER A 240 7.84 31.88 4.17
N ARG A 241 8.77 30.92 4.12
CA ARG A 241 9.26 30.31 2.87
C ARG A 241 8.50 29.04 2.50
N VAL A 242 7.68 28.51 3.40
CA VAL A 242 6.87 27.32 3.15
C VAL A 242 5.62 27.71 2.35
N PRO A 243 5.23 26.99 1.29
CA PRO A 243 4.04 27.27 0.52
C PRO A 243 2.78 27.34 1.40
N PHE A 244 1.87 28.27 1.12
CA PHE A 244 0.68 28.52 1.93
C PHE A 244 -0.17 27.26 2.18
N HIS A 245 -0.38 26.45 1.14
CA HIS A 245 -1.16 25.20 1.26
C HIS A 245 -0.48 24.17 2.17
N VAL A 246 0.86 24.12 2.21
CA VAL A 246 1.64 23.27 3.11
C VAL A 246 1.53 23.78 4.55
N ASN A 247 1.65 25.08 4.76
CA ASN A 247 1.47 25.69 6.07
C ASN A 247 0.08 25.39 6.67
N LEU A 248 -0.97 25.43 5.85
CA LEU A 248 -2.31 25.04 6.30
C LEU A 248 -2.39 23.56 6.71
N GLN A 249 -1.67 22.67 6.01
CA GLN A 249 -1.60 21.26 6.39
C GLN A 249 -0.80 21.07 7.68
N ILE A 250 0.34 21.78 7.82
CA ILE A 250 1.15 21.79 9.04
C ILE A 250 0.30 22.16 10.26
N GLN A 251 -0.48 23.24 10.17
CA GLN A 251 -1.34 23.68 11.27
C GLN A 251 -2.39 22.62 11.66
N ARG A 252 -2.97 21.90 10.67
CA ARG A 252 -3.97 20.86 10.94
C ARG A 252 -3.39 19.60 11.59
N GLU A 253 -2.16 19.25 11.23
CA GLU A 253 -1.47 18.07 11.78
C GLU A 253 -0.85 18.37 13.15
N ASP A 254 -0.42 19.60 13.41
CA ASP A 254 0.22 20.01 14.66
C ASP A 254 -0.69 19.86 15.89
N ASP A 255 -2.00 20.12 15.71
CA ASP A 255 -3.01 19.94 16.77
C ASP A 255 -3.14 18.49 17.25
N ALA A 256 -2.72 17.53 16.43
CA ALA A 256 -2.84 16.10 16.70
C ALA A 256 -1.54 15.44 17.19
N GLN A 257 -0.41 16.19 17.21
CA GLN A 257 0.91 15.62 17.49
C GLN A 257 1.34 15.77 18.95
N GLU A 258 1.95 14.70 19.48
CA GLU A 258 2.57 14.71 20.80
C GLU A 258 3.90 15.47 20.79
N GLU A 259 4.28 16.04 21.92
CA GLU A 259 5.55 16.74 22.09
C GLU A 259 6.74 15.80 21.89
N GLY A 260 7.77 16.25 21.17
CA GLY A 260 8.92 15.43 20.81
C GLY A 260 8.72 14.55 19.56
N SER A 261 7.53 14.63 18.94
CA SER A 261 7.23 13.95 17.68
C SER A 261 7.50 14.85 16.48
N GLY A 262 7.47 14.27 15.28
CA GLY A 262 7.56 15.02 14.03
C GLY A 262 6.74 14.35 12.93
N PHE A 263 6.44 15.08 11.87
CA PHE A 263 5.69 14.60 10.73
C PHE A 263 6.19 15.19 9.42
N GLN A 264 5.88 14.53 8.31
CA GLN A 264 6.34 14.89 6.98
C GLN A 264 5.16 15.36 6.11
N ILE A 265 5.32 16.49 5.45
CA ILE A 265 4.39 16.98 4.42
C ILE A 265 5.18 17.33 3.17
N GLY A 266 5.10 16.49 2.15
CA GLY A 266 5.94 16.65 0.97
C GLY A 266 7.43 16.67 1.33
N PRO A 267 8.23 17.62 0.82
CA PRO A 267 9.64 17.77 1.17
C PRO A 267 9.88 18.36 2.58
N TYR A 268 8.82 18.79 3.28
CA TYR A 268 8.94 19.48 4.56
C TYR A 268 8.77 18.49 5.72
N PHE A 269 9.73 18.50 6.64
CA PHE A 269 9.66 17.79 7.90
C PHE A 269 9.45 18.80 9.04
N VAL A 270 8.43 18.57 9.85
CA VAL A 270 8.06 19.40 10.98
C VAL A 270 8.38 18.67 12.27
N HIS A 271 9.12 19.31 13.15
CA HIS A 271 9.48 18.76 14.45
C HIS A 271 9.02 19.71 15.54
N LYS A 272 8.35 19.17 16.56
CA LYS A 272 7.88 19.91 17.74
C LYS A 272 8.70 19.52 18.95
N LYS A 273 9.41 20.47 19.52
CA LYS A 273 10.23 20.25 20.71
C LYS A 273 10.19 21.49 21.61
N ASP A 274 9.97 21.29 22.90
CA ASP A 274 9.91 22.34 23.94
C ASP A 274 8.90 23.45 23.58
N GLY A 275 7.74 23.06 23.02
CA GLY A 275 6.71 24.00 22.55
C GLY A 275 7.08 24.81 21.31
N LYS A 276 8.26 24.59 20.74
CA LYS A 276 8.73 25.26 19.50
C LYS A 276 8.59 24.33 18.31
N GLN A 277 7.97 24.84 17.25
CA GLN A 277 7.88 24.16 15.97
C GLN A 277 9.05 24.58 15.08
N THR A 278 9.79 23.62 14.55
CA THR A 278 10.88 23.83 13.58
C THR A 278 10.54 23.10 12.29
N ILE A 279 10.67 23.81 11.17
CA ILE A 279 10.37 23.25 9.85
C ILE A 279 11.68 23.08 9.10
N TYR A 280 11.88 21.87 8.56
CA TYR A 280 13.03 21.52 7.74
C TYR A 280 12.57 21.21 6.32
N GLU A 281 13.29 21.72 5.33
CA GLU A 281 13.12 21.33 3.92
C GLU A 281 14.17 20.29 3.54
N THR A 282 13.73 19.20 2.92
CA THR A 282 14.64 18.19 2.37
C THR A 282 15.18 18.70 1.04
N VAL A 283 16.50 18.72 0.91
CA VAL A 283 17.23 19.21 -0.27
C VAL A 283 18.18 18.14 -0.81
N ALA A 284 18.39 18.17 -2.12
CA ALA A 284 19.40 17.38 -2.78
C ALA A 284 20.75 18.09 -2.75
N VAL A 285 21.81 17.37 -2.40
CA VAL A 285 23.19 17.86 -2.39
C VAL A 285 23.92 17.26 -3.57
N ARG A 286 24.60 18.10 -4.37
CA ARG A 286 25.40 17.70 -5.53
C ARG A 286 26.82 18.25 -5.43
N ALA A 287 27.79 17.49 -5.95
CA ALA A 287 29.14 17.96 -6.15
C ALA A 287 29.18 19.00 -7.29
N VAL A 288 30.00 20.05 -7.13
CA VAL A 288 30.25 21.06 -8.17
C VAL A 288 31.47 20.62 -8.98
N ASP A 289 31.38 20.60 -10.29
CA ASP A 289 32.45 20.16 -11.22
C ASP A 289 33.04 18.76 -10.90
N GLY A 290 32.26 17.86 -10.26
CA GLY A 290 32.72 16.57 -9.79
C GLY A 290 33.63 16.64 -8.57
N ASP A 291 33.88 17.81 -8.01
CA ASP A 291 34.70 18.03 -6.82
C ASP A 291 33.90 17.77 -5.55
N ALA A 292 34.18 16.67 -4.86
CA ALA A 292 33.48 16.31 -3.62
C ALA A 292 33.74 17.31 -2.46
N THR A 293 34.65 18.26 -2.59
CA THR A 293 34.88 19.31 -1.60
C THR A 293 34.01 20.53 -1.81
N ARG A 294 33.47 20.71 -3.01
CA ARG A 294 32.54 21.80 -3.37
C ARG A 294 31.17 21.25 -3.59
N ARG A 295 30.21 21.68 -2.80
CA ARG A 295 28.83 21.20 -2.84
C ARG A 295 27.86 22.35 -3.00
N THR A 296 26.76 22.06 -3.69
CA THR A 296 25.62 22.94 -3.81
C THR A 296 24.33 22.17 -3.47
N THR A 297 23.31 22.88 -3.06
CA THR A 297 22.01 22.32 -2.70
C THR A 297 20.95 22.74 -3.69
N PHE A 298 20.08 21.79 -4.06
CA PHE A 298 18.91 22.02 -4.89
C PHE A 298 17.67 21.63 -4.14
N LYS A 299 16.57 22.36 -4.36
CA LYS A 299 15.27 21.91 -3.92
C LYS A 299 14.88 20.66 -4.68
N LEU A 300 14.15 19.74 -4.04
CA LEU A 300 13.71 18.52 -4.74
C LEU A 300 12.78 18.83 -5.92
N GLU A 301 12.10 19.96 -5.92
CA GLU A 301 11.28 20.42 -7.06
C GLU A 301 12.13 20.77 -8.30
N GLU A 302 13.39 21.11 -8.12
CA GLU A 302 14.35 21.44 -9.19
C GLU A 302 15.01 20.19 -9.79
N GLU A 303 14.84 19.04 -9.12
CA GLU A 303 15.35 17.74 -9.60
C GLU A 303 14.48 17.14 -10.71
N SER A 304 15.06 16.24 -11.50
CA SER A 304 14.31 15.49 -12.50
C SER A 304 13.17 14.68 -11.88
N GLU A 305 12.09 14.43 -12.63
CA GLU A 305 10.97 13.61 -12.14
C GLU A 305 11.42 12.23 -11.67
N GLY A 306 12.37 11.61 -12.37
CA GLY A 306 12.94 10.30 -12.00
C GLY A 306 13.69 10.34 -10.68
N ALA A 307 14.55 11.37 -10.47
CA ALA A 307 15.26 11.55 -9.21
C ALA A 307 14.29 11.79 -8.05
N ARG A 308 13.29 12.65 -8.24
CA ARG A 308 12.24 12.87 -7.24
C ARG A 308 11.48 11.59 -6.91
N ARG A 309 11.08 10.85 -7.94
CA ARG A 309 10.35 9.58 -7.75
C ARG A 309 11.18 8.57 -6.97
N LEU A 310 12.47 8.45 -7.26
CA LEU A 310 13.36 7.59 -6.50
C LEU A 310 13.40 8.02 -5.02
N VAL A 311 13.60 9.31 -4.75
CA VAL A 311 13.60 9.85 -3.37
C VAL A 311 12.28 9.57 -2.65
N GLU A 312 11.13 9.68 -3.32
CA GLU A 312 9.81 9.35 -2.76
C GLU A 312 9.66 7.87 -2.38
N LEU A 313 10.26 6.97 -3.17
CA LEU A 313 10.13 5.52 -2.98
C LEU A 313 11.11 4.95 -1.94
N LEU A 314 12.30 5.54 -1.83
CA LEU A 314 13.38 5.00 -0.99
C LEU A 314 12.98 4.73 0.47
N PRO A 315 12.23 5.58 1.18
CA PRO A 315 11.81 5.30 2.54
C PRO A 315 10.96 4.03 2.66
N ALA A 316 10.05 3.83 1.71
CA ALA A 316 9.18 2.65 1.69
C ALA A 316 9.98 1.37 1.36
N LEU A 317 10.90 1.46 0.38
CA LEU A 317 11.78 0.34 0.00
C LEU A 317 12.77 -0.01 1.12
N THR A 318 13.27 0.99 1.84
CA THR A 318 14.13 0.77 3.01
C THR A 318 13.35 0.11 4.15
N ALA A 319 12.10 0.53 4.39
CA ALA A 319 11.25 -0.07 5.40
C ALA A 319 10.94 -1.55 5.14
N LEU A 320 10.97 -2.01 3.87
CA LEU A 320 10.84 -3.42 3.51
C LEU A 320 12.02 -4.28 3.97
N ARG A 321 13.21 -3.68 4.18
CA ARG A 321 14.43 -4.36 4.62
C ARG A 321 14.60 -4.36 6.14
N ASP A 322 13.65 -3.80 6.89
CA ASP A 322 13.63 -3.86 8.34
C ASP A 322 13.22 -5.29 8.77
N VAL A 323 14.15 -6.04 9.35
CA VAL A 323 13.90 -7.41 9.81
C VAL A 323 13.12 -7.47 11.14
N GLU A 324 13.16 -6.39 11.91
CA GLU A 324 12.46 -6.31 13.19
C GLU A 324 10.97 -5.97 13.01
N ARG A 325 10.63 -5.28 11.92
CA ARG A 325 9.30 -4.77 11.66
C ARG A 325 8.79 -5.19 10.30
N SER A 326 7.97 -6.22 10.25
CA SER A 326 7.30 -6.62 9.01
C SER A 326 6.44 -5.49 8.44
N ARG A 327 6.57 -5.24 7.12
CA ARG A 327 5.81 -4.23 6.40
C ARG A 327 5.08 -4.85 5.21
N VAL A 328 3.91 -4.34 4.92
CA VAL A 328 3.19 -4.59 3.67
C VAL A 328 3.13 -3.25 2.94
N VAL A 329 3.97 -3.12 1.92
CA VAL A 329 4.07 -1.89 1.13
C VAL A 329 3.33 -2.09 -0.18
N PHE A 330 2.37 -1.22 -0.48
CA PHE A 330 1.73 -1.19 -1.78
C PHE A 330 2.00 0.15 -2.46
N ILE A 331 2.64 0.10 -3.64
CA ILE A 331 3.02 1.27 -4.44
C ILE A 331 2.17 1.33 -5.70
N ASP A 332 1.41 2.40 -5.88
CA ASP A 332 0.70 2.64 -7.14
C ASP A 332 1.64 3.32 -8.14
N GLU A 333 1.61 2.85 -9.42
CA GLU A 333 2.48 3.33 -10.50
C GLU A 333 3.97 3.33 -10.08
N PHE A 334 4.50 2.14 -9.75
CA PHE A 334 5.87 1.98 -9.26
C PHE A 334 6.91 2.47 -10.29
N ASP A 335 6.68 2.16 -11.57
CA ASP A 335 7.53 2.49 -12.70
C ASP A 335 7.38 3.94 -13.20
N ARG A 336 6.47 4.74 -12.60
CA ARG A 336 6.25 6.12 -13.04
C ARG A 336 7.53 6.94 -12.96
N SER A 337 7.87 7.58 -14.11
CA SER A 337 9.05 8.45 -14.27
C SER A 337 10.40 7.77 -14.01
N LEU A 338 10.45 6.45 -13.81
CA LEU A 338 11.67 5.68 -13.68
C LEU A 338 12.00 4.93 -14.99
N HIS A 339 13.29 4.80 -15.25
CA HIS A 339 13.74 3.91 -16.32
C HIS A 339 13.52 2.45 -15.90
N SER A 340 13.11 1.58 -16.85
CA SER A 340 12.83 0.16 -16.58
C SER A 340 13.98 -0.57 -15.87
N LEU A 341 15.23 -0.24 -16.18
CA LEU A 341 16.40 -0.83 -15.50
C LEU A 341 16.47 -0.44 -14.02
N VAL A 342 16.13 0.81 -13.67
CA VAL A 342 16.08 1.27 -12.28
C VAL A 342 14.98 0.53 -11.54
N THR A 343 13.78 0.47 -12.10
CA THR A 343 12.64 -0.24 -11.53
C THR A 343 12.96 -1.72 -11.30
N ARG A 344 13.56 -2.36 -12.31
CA ARG A 344 14.01 -3.76 -12.23
C ARG A 344 15.02 -3.96 -11.10
N LYS A 345 16.06 -3.13 -11.03
CA LYS A 345 17.11 -3.23 -10.00
C LYS A 345 16.54 -3.08 -8.59
N LEU A 346 15.63 -2.14 -8.36
CA LEU A 346 14.96 -1.96 -7.05
C LEU A 346 14.22 -3.23 -6.61
N ILE A 347 13.53 -3.90 -7.55
CA ILE A 347 12.82 -5.15 -7.27
C ILE A 347 13.81 -6.29 -7.03
N GLU A 348 14.85 -6.43 -7.87
CA GLU A 348 15.90 -7.45 -7.72
C GLU A 348 16.58 -7.36 -6.36
N ASP A 349 16.96 -6.15 -5.93
CA ASP A 349 17.61 -5.92 -4.64
C ASP A 349 16.71 -6.32 -3.46
N TYR A 350 15.41 -6.02 -3.56
CA TYR A 350 14.45 -6.46 -2.55
C TYR A 350 14.30 -7.98 -2.54
N LEU A 351 14.19 -8.61 -3.70
CA LEU A 351 14.03 -10.08 -3.81
C LEU A 351 15.29 -10.84 -3.36
N ASN A 352 16.48 -10.31 -3.66
CA ASN A 352 17.74 -10.85 -3.15
C ASN A 352 17.81 -10.75 -1.62
N PHE A 353 17.35 -9.63 -1.06
CA PHE A 353 17.23 -9.48 0.38
C PHE A 353 16.27 -10.53 0.97
N CYS A 354 15.12 -10.79 0.36
CA CYS A 354 14.19 -11.82 0.80
C CYS A 354 14.78 -13.23 0.78
N ALA A 355 15.65 -13.54 -0.20
CA ALA A 355 16.31 -14.84 -0.30
C ALA A 355 17.39 -15.07 0.77
N THR A 356 17.97 -13.99 1.29
CA THR A 356 19.10 -14.04 2.25
C THR A 356 18.71 -13.71 3.69
N SER A 357 17.49 -13.21 3.91
CA SER A 357 17.00 -12.76 5.22
C SER A 357 15.67 -13.40 5.59
N SER A 358 15.37 -13.46 6.87
CA SER A 358 14.10 -13.97 7.40
C SER A 358 13.01 -12.88 7.45
N THR A 359 12.99 -11.97 6.46
CA THR A 359 11.97 -10.92 6.46
C THR A 359 10.58 -11.47 6.21
N CYS A 360 9.59 -10.90 6.88
CA CYS A 360 8.16 -11.14 6.63
C CYS A 360 7.50 -9.93 5.94
N SER A 361 8.28 -9.04 5.32
CA SER A 361 7.75 -7.90 4.57
C SER A 361 7.26 -8.30 3.19
N GLN A 362 6.38 -7.48 2.59
CA GLN A 362 5.78 -7.73 1.28
C GLN A 362 5.75 -6.44 0.47
N LEU A 363 6.11 -6.54 -0.81
CA LEU A 363 6.02 -5.46 -1.80
C LEU A 363 4.94 -5.78 -2.82
N PHE A 364 3.87 -5.00 -2.84
CA PHE A 364 2.88 -5.03 -3.90
C PHE A 364 2.98 -3.74 -4.71
N PHE A 365 2.83 -3.83 -6.01
CA PHE A 365 2.89 -2.63 -6.84
C PHE A 365 2.08 -2.75 -8.12
N THR A 366 1.56 -1.64 -8.60
CA THR A 366 1.00 -1.55 -9.94
C THR A 366 2.06 -1.06 -10.91
N THR A 367 2.03 -1.58 -12.13
CA THR A 367 3.00 -1.22 -13.18
C THR A 367 2.38 -1.29 -14.58
N HIS A 368 2.99 -0.57 -15.51
CA HIS A 368 2.76 -0.69 -16.96
C HIS A 368 3.98 -1.30 -17.68
N ASP A 369 5.08 -1.47 -16.99
CA ASP A 369 6.34 -1.93 -17.58
C ASP A 369 6.32 -3.44 -17.84
N ALA A 370 6.05 -3.80 -19.10
CA ALA A 370 6.04 -5.19 -19.53
C ALA A 370 7.42 -5.88 -19.41
N LEU A 371 8.53 -5.15 -19.38
CA LEU A 371 9.87 -5.71 -19.25
C LEU A 371 10.11 -6.34 -17.87
N LEU A 372 9.31 -6.00 -16.87
CA LEU A 372 9.35 -6.64 -15.55
C LEU A 372 8.67 -8.02 -15.55
N MET A 373 7.90 -8.40 -16.61
CA MET A 373 7.33 -9.75 -16.77
C MET A 373 8.38 -10.80 -17.17
N ASP A 374 9.46 -10.88 -16.43
CA ASP A 374 10.55 -11.81 -16.67
C ASP A 374 10.57 -12.89 -15.58
N GLN A 375 10.58 -14.17 -15.97
CA GLN A 375 10.60 -15.31 -15.04
C GLN A 375 11.92 -15.42 -14.26
N ASN A 376 12.99 -14.75 -14.72
CA ASN A 376 14.20 -14.60 -13.92
C ASN A 376 14.03 -13.61 -12.76
N LEU A 377 13.03 -12.72 -12.86
CA LEU A 377 12.71 -11.72 -11.85
C LEU A 377 11.51 -12.15 -11.01
N LEU A 378 10.39 -12.43 -11.64
CA LEU A 378 9.09 -12.69 -11.00
C LEU A 378 8.60 -14.10 -11.30
N ARG A 379 8.00 -14.73 -10.28
CA ARG A 379 7.24 -15.96 -10.42
C ARG A 379 5.90 -15.66 -11.10
N ARG A 380 5.28 -16.65 -11.73
CA ARG A 380 3.96 -16.46 -12.36
C ARG A 380 2.86 -16.17 -11.35
N ASP A 381 2.92 -16.80 -10.19
CA ASP A 381 1.98 -16.56 -9.10
C ASP A 381 2.17 -15.18 -8.42
N GLU A 382 3.29 -14.49 -8.69
CA GLU A 382 3.53 -13.10 -8.29
C GLU A 382 2.95 -12.07 -9.27
N ILE A 383 2.49 -12.51 -10.46
CA ILE A 383 1.99 -11.62 -11.52
C ILE A 383 0.46 -11.65 -11.57
N TRP A 384 -0.13 -10.49 -11.44
CA TRP A 384 -1.57 -10.26 -11.50
C TRP A 384 -1.94 -9.36 -12.66
N LEU A 385 -3.08 -9.63 -13.28
CA LEU A 385 -3.59 -8.90 -14.44
C LEU A 385 -4.94 -8.29 -14.11
N VAL A 386 -5.05 -6.98 -14.29
CA VAL A 386 -6.33 -6.28 -14.23
C VAL A 386 -6.82 -6.05 -15.66
N ASP A 387 -7.92 -6.70 -16.00
CA ASP A 387 -8.61 -6.51 -17.28
C ASP A 387 -9.93 -5.79 -17.07
N LYS A 388 -10.38 -5.08 -18.11
CA LYS A 388 -11.65 -4.37 -18.10
C LYS A 388 -12.50 -4.79 -19.29
N GLN A 389 -13.64 -5.39 -18.99
CA GLN A 389 -14.64 -5.78 -19.99
C GLN A 389 -15.99 -5.19 -19.59
N ASP A 390 -16.68 -4.57 -20.55
CA ASP A 390 -18.00 -3.94 -20.33
C ASP A 390 -18.02 -3.05 -19.08
N ASP A 391 -16.96 -2.24 -18.96
CA ASP A 391 -16.73 -1.33 -17.82
C ASP A 391 -16.56 -1.99 -16.43
N ARG A 392 -16.48 -3.30 -16.37
CA ARG A 392 -16.21 -4.10 -15.18
C ARG A 392 -14.75 -4.51 -15.13
N SER A 393 -14.08 -4.18 -14.03
CA SER A 393 -12.71 -4.64 -13.78
C SER A 393 -12.72 -6.02 -13.17
N SER A 394 -11.81 -6.87 -13.60
CA SER A 394 -11.51 -8.18 -13.02
C SER A 394 -10.02 -8.28 -12.70
N LEU A 395 -9.68 -9.05 -11.69
CA LEU A 395 -8.30 -9.35 -11.29
C LEU A 395 -8.05 -10.84 -11.44
N CYS A 396 -7.03 -11.22 -12.22
CA CYS A 396 -6.69 -12.60 -12.48
C CYS A 396 -5.20 -12.84 -12.25
N ASN A 397 -4.84 -13.95 -11.60
CA ASN A 397 -3.44 -14.36 -11.44
C ASN A 397 -2.93 -15.02 -12.73
N LEU A 398 -1.67 -14.74 -13.10
CA LEU A 398 -1.09 -15.28 -14.33
C LEU A 398 -0.93 -16.82 -14.29
N ASP A 399 -0.75 -17.41 -13.11
CA ASP A 399 -0.66 -18.88 -12.95
C ASP A 399 -1.95 -19.61 -13.38
N ALA A 400 -3.10 -18.94 -13.32
CA ALA A 400 -4.39 -19.49 -13.76
C ALA A 400 -4.46 -19.79 -15.26
N PHE A 401 -3.57 -19.22 -16.09
CA PHE A 401 -3.55 -19.43 -17.53
C PHE A 401 -2.81 -20.72 -17.95
N GLY A 402 -2.19 -21.47 -17.05
CA GLY A 402 -1.58 -22.77 -17.33
C GLY A 402 -0.47 -22.75 -18.39
N LEU A 403 0.31 -21.67 -18.46
CA LEU A 403 1.31 -21.45 -19.51
C LEU A 403 2.49 -22.42 -19.39
N ARG A 404 3.08 -22.77 -20.56
CA ARG A 404 4.35 -23.50 -20.58
C ARG A 404 5.52 -22.56 -20.26
N TYR A 405 6.58 -23.09 -19.65
CA TYR A 405 7.75 -22.33 -19.20
C TYR A 405 8.62 -21.76 -20.32
N ASP A 406 8.52 -22.32 -21.51
CA ASP A 406 9.33 -21.99 -22.68
C ASP A 406 8.85 -20.74 -23.44
N LYS A 407 7.73 -20.12 -23.06
CA LYS A 407 7.16 -18.97 -23.76
C LYS A 407 7.51 -17.66 -23.07
N SER A 408 7.95 -16.70 -23.86
CA SER A 408 8.14 -15.30 -23.41
C SER A 408 6.81 -14.73 -22.90
N LEU A 409 6.75 -14.45 -21.60
CA LEU A 409 5.58 -13.84 -20.97
C LEU A 409 5.33 -12.45 -21.53
N VAL A 410 6.38 -11.67 -21.75
CA VAL A 410 6.31 -10.31 -22.33
C VAL A 410 5.60 -10.34 -23.70
N ASN A 411 6.05 -11.21 -24.60
CA ASN A 411 5.44 -11.31 -25.93
C ASN A 411 3.98 -11.77 -25.87
N ALA A 412 3.67 -12.73 -25.00
CA ALA A 412 2.31 -13.21 -24.85
C ALA A 412 1.37 -12.13 -24.26
N TYR A 413 1.88 -11.32 -23.31
CA TYR A 413 1.15 -10.19 -22.76
C TYR A 413 0.91 -9.11 -23.81
N LEU A 414 1.95 -8.67 -24.53
CA LEU A 414 1.84 -7.64 -25.57
C LEU A 414 0.90 -8.04 -26.73
N LEU A 415 0.81 -9.36 -27.02
CA LEU A 415 -0.16 -9.91 -27.96
C LEU A 415 -1.60 -10.00 -27.41
N GLY A 416 -1.83 -9.56 -26.16
CA GLY A 416 -3.15 -9.53 -25.53
C GLY A 416 -3.69 -10.90 -25.13
N ARG A 417 -2.85 -11.96 -25.06
CA ARG A 417 -3.30 -13.33 -24.76
C ARG A 417 -3.88 -13.51 -23.36
N PHE A 418 -3.56 -12.61 -22.44
CA PHE A 418 -3.98 -12.65 -21.04
C PHE A 418 -5.00 -11.55 -20.69
N GLY A 419 -5.40 -10.71 -21.64
CA GLY A 419 -6.07 -9.46 -21.35
C GLY A 419 -5.11 -8.42 -20.75
N GLY A 420 -5.66 -7.36 -20.15
CA GLY A 420 -4.88 -6.33 -19.47
C GLY A 420 -4.07 -5.40 -20.39
N VAL A 421 -4.12 -5.56 -21.68
CA VAL A 421 -3.51 -4.66 -22.67
C VAL A 421 -4.52 -3.65 -23.20
N PRO A 422 -4.07 -2.42 -23.56
CA PRO A 422 -4.96 -1.42 -24.16
C PRO A 422 -5.59 -1.94 -25.46
N LYS A 423 -6.92 -1.94 -25.55
CA LYS A 423 -7.64 -2.26 -26.80
C LYS A 423 -7.67 -1.01 -27.68
N LEU A 424 -6.72 -0.90 -28.61
CA LEU A 424 -6.69 0.18 -29.58
C LEU A 424 -7.81 -0.04 -30.61
N ARG A 425 -8.81 0.83 -30.63
CA ARG A 425 -9.82 0.86 -31.68
C ARG A 425 -9.21 1.58 -32.89
N SER A 426 -9.02 0.91 -34.03
CA SER A 426 -8.72 1.58 -35.28
C SER A 426 -9.89 2.54 -35.60
N ARG A 427 -9.59 3.82 -35.84
CA ARG A 427 -10.57 4.69 -36.50
C ARG A 427 -10.86 4.06 -37.86
N LYS A 428 -12.07 3.55 -38.09
CA LYS A 428 -12.56 3.35 -39.45
C LYS A 428 -12.54 4.72 -40.12
N THR A 429 -11.59 4.95 -40.97
CA THR A 429 -11.62 6.09 -41.89
C THR A 429 -12.89 5.92 -42.70
N SER A 430 -13.82 6.84 -42.53
CA SER A 430 -15.01 7.01 -43.37
C SER A 430 -14.54 7.50 -44.75
N ARG A 431 -14.03 6.57 -45.55
CA ARG A 431 -13.66 6.75 -46.97
C ARG A 431 -14.21 5.61 -47.80
N GLU A 432 -15.49 5.30 -47.65
CA GLU A 432 -16.24 4.47 -48.61
C GLU A 432 -17.72 4.84 -48.51
N GLN A 433 -18.06 6.05 -48.88
CA GLN A 433 -19.37 6.46 -49.30
C GLN A 433 -19.23 7.65 -50.24
N VAL A 434 -18.60 7.43 -51.38
CA VAL A 434 -18.83 8.20 -52.62
C VAL A 434 -18.46 7.26 -53.78
N GLU A 435 -19.44 6.50 -54.19
CA GLU A 435 -19.69 6.09 -55.58
C GLU A 435 -21.16 5.68 -55.71
#